data_1b3cf8c7bd903b31a9a4ff72e5de17fd
#
_entry.id   1b3cf8c7bd903b31a9a4ff72e5de17fd
#
_cell.length_a   1.000
_cell.length_b   1.000
_cell.length_c   1.000
_cell.angle_alpha   90.00
_cell.angle_beta   90.00
_cell.angle_gamma   90.00
#
_symmetry.space_group_name_H-M   'P 1'
#
loop_
_entity.id
_entity.type
_entity.pdbx_description
1 polymer ?
#
loop_
_entity_poly.entity_id
_entity_poly.type
_entity_poly.pdbx_seq_one_letter_code
_entity_poly.pdbx_strand_id
1 'polypeptide(L)'
;MTRPEAPARLGREVRSRYTVADLGVFTRDEASRFVPRGDGDPQTDVVLAWELLYRLEPELYDRLACAERLHPGVVGWLPRDVDRIAEVGAGTGRLTMELIERGRRVVAVEPALPLRRILRRKLAAARHGDRVRVIHGFFDQVPLPDDVADLVVACSAFTPSPGHGGEAGLTEMERVCRPGGCVAIIWPNHLAWLTARGYRHVSFPGPMSVEFGSHDEAVELAEIFYPQAAGEIRRRGWRKVPFEALGINPPRDLAFKVLAP
;
A
#
# COMPACT_ATOMS: atom_id res chain seq x y z
N MET A 1 11.25 9.24 22.29
CA MET A 1 10.02 8.48 22.53
C MET A 1 9.77 7.65 21.28
N THR A 2 10.03 6.34 21.35
CA THR A 2 9.72 5.39 20.29
C THR A 2 8.20 5.33 20.17
N ARG A 3 7.67 5.68 18.98
CA ARG A 3 6.25 5.46 18.66
C ARG A 3 5.96 3.96 18.85
N PRO A 4 4.84 3.59 19.47
CA PRO A 4 4.42 2.21 19.48
C PRO A 4 4.26 1.74 18.02
N GLU A 5 4.76 0.55 17.72
CA GLU A 5 4.50 -0.11 16.45
C GLU A 5 2.99 -0.12 16.21
N ALA A 6 2.58 0.38 15.05
CA ALA A 6 1.17 0.34 14.69
C ALA A 6 0.71 -1.12 14.73
N PRO A 7 -0.38 -1.45 15.44
CA PRO A 7 -0.89 -2.81 15.46
C PRO A 7 -1.17 -3.27 14.03
N ALA A 8 -0.90 -4.54 13.74
CA ALA A 8 -1.22 -5.14 12.46
C ALA A 8 -2.66 -4.78 12.08
N ARG A 9 -2.83 -4.00 11.02
CA ARG A 9 -4.11 -3.36 10.66
C ARG A 9 -5.24 -4.31 10.37
N LEU A 10 -4.95 -5.58 10.12
CA LEU A 10 -5.96 -6.58 9.83
C LEU A 10 -6.51 -7.15 11.13
N GLY A 11 -7.73 -6.75 11.49
CA GLY A 11 -8.45 -7.27 12.64
C GLY A 11 -8.71 -8.79 12.55
N ARG A 12 -9.05 -9.37 13.69
CA ARG A 12 -9.42 -10.79 13.79
C ARG A 12 -10.58 -11.13 12.86
N GLU A 13 -11.51 -10.21 12.68
CA GLU A 13 -12.72 -10.35 11.87
C GLU A 13 -12.39 -10.58 10.39
N VAL A 14 -11.39 -9.90 9.84
CA VAL A 14 -10.95 -10.14 8.47
C VAL A 14 -10.24 -11.48 8.35
N ARG A 15 -9.34 -11.79 9.29
CA ARG A 15 -8.58 -13.04 9.26
C ARG A 15 -9.49 -14.27 9.36
N SER A 16 -10.54 -14.21 10.18
CA SER A 16 -11.50 -15.32 10.35
C SER A 16 -12.37 -15.60 9.12
N ARG A 17 -12.33 -14.73 8.09
CA ARG A 17 -13.02 -14.95 6.81
C ARG A 17 -12.32 -15.98 5.93
N TYR A 18 -11.03 -16.22 6.16
CA TYR A 18 -10.20 -17.07 5.32
C TYR A 18 -9.77 -18.33 6.06
N THR A 19 -9.60 -19.40 5.30
CA THR A 19 -9.19 -20.71 5.77
C THR A 19 -8.07 -21.28 4.88
N VAL A 20 -7.46 -22.36 5.28
CA VAL A 20 -6.46 -23.09 4.46
C VAL A 20 -7.03 -23.51 3.10
N ALA A 21 -8.34 -23.74 2.98
CA ALA A 21 -8.98 -24.08 1.71
C ALA A 21 -8.90 -22.96 0.69
N ASP A 22 -8.81 -21.70 1.12
CA ASP A 22 -8.73 -20.52 0.25
C ASP A 22 -7.36 -20.35 -0.39
N LEU A 23 -6.32 -21.06 0.09
CA LEU A 23 -4.97 -20.99 -0.46
C LEU A 23 -4.89 -21.45 -1.92
N GLY A 24 -5.88 -22.21 -2.39
CA GLY A 24 -6.00 -22.60 -3.79
C GLY A 24 -6.13 -21.45 -4.78
N VAL A 25 -6.37 -20.21 -4.33
CA VAL A 25 -6.43 -19.03 -5.18
C VAL A 25 -5.05 -18.59 -5.70
N PHE A 26 -3.98 -18.96 -5.00
CA PHE A 26 -2.62 -18.59 -5.39
C PHE A 26 -2.12 -19.44 -6.58
N THR A 27 -1.44 -18.79 -7.51
CA THR A 27 -0.60 -19.48 -8.46
C THR A 27 0.57 -20.17 -7.74
N ARG A 28 1.28 -21.08 -8.42
CA ARG A 28 2.43 -21.77 -7.83
C ARG A 28 3.52 -20.81 -7.37
N ASP A 29 3.79 -19.76 -8.15
CA ASP A 29 4.79 -18.74 -7.83
C ASP A 29 4.35 -17.88 -6.62
N GLU A 30 3.11 -17.43 -6.62
CA GLU A 30 2.53 -16.70 -5.47
C GLU A 30 2.52 -17.55 -4.20
N ALA A 31 2.12 -18.81 -4.28
CA ALA A 31 2.12 -19.70 -3.13
C ALA A 31 3.52 -19.87 -2.54
N SER A 32 4.56 -19.97 -3.38
CA SER A 32 5.95 -20.09 -2.91
C SER A 32 6.46 -18.85 -2.16
N ARG A 33 5.83 -17.69 -2.36
CA ARG A 33 6.20 -16.39 -1.76
C ARG A 33 5.36 -16.05 -0.53
N PHE A 34 4.06 -16.30 -0.59
CA PHE A 34 3.11 -15.81 0.41
C PHE A 34 2.64 -16.88 1.39
N VAL A 35 2.67 -18.15 0.99
CA VAL A 35 2.28 -19.25 1.90
C VAL A 35 3.51 -19.74 2.65
N PRO A 36 3.55 -19.61 3.99
CA PRO A 36 4.66 -20.12 4.78
C PRO A 36 4.87 -21.63 4.57
N ARG A 37 6.12 -22.08 4.66
CA ARG A 37 6.42 -23.52 4.65
C ARG A 37 5.87 -24.16 5.91
N GLY A 38 4.94 -25.08 5.78
CA GLY A 38 4.21 -25.71 6.86
C GLY A 38 2.74 -25.31 6.86
N ASP A 39 2.14 -25.26 8.02
CA ASP A 39 0.69 -25.03 8.18
C ASP A 39 0.36 -23.54 8.19
N GLY A 40 0.56 -22.85 7.06
CA GLY A 40 0.16 -21.46 6.90
C GLY A 40 -1.34 -21.30 7.14
N ASP A 41 -1.70 -20.75 8.31
CA ASP A 41 -3.09 -20.47 8.67
C ASP A 41 -3.38 -18.97 8.53
N PRO A 42 -4.27 -18.56 7.61
CA PRO A 42 -4.64 -17.15 7.44
C PRO A 42 -5.18 -16.49 8.71
N GLN A 43 -5.74 -17.28 9.62
CA GLN A 43 -6.27 -16.77 10.89
C GLN A 43 -5.18 -16.29 11.84
N THR A 44 -3.97 -16.80 11.70
CA THR A 44 -2.80 -16.41 12.50
C THR A 44 -1.79 -15.58 11.72
N ASP A 45 -1.68 -15.76 10.41
CA ASP A 45 -0.76 -15.05 9.53
C ASP A 45 -1.44 -13.84 8.88
N VAL A 46 -1.09 -12.64 9.36
CA VAL A 46 -1.64 -11.37 8.87
C VAL A 46 -1.24 -11.09 7.43
N VAL A 47 -0.02 -11.46 7.02
CA VAL A 47 0.45 -11.25 5.64
C VAL A 47 -0.38 -12.10 4.68
N LEU A 48 -0.54 -13.36 5.02
CA LEU A 48 -1.34 -14.30 4.24
C LEU A 48 -2.81 -13.87 4.13
N ALA A 49 -3.38 -13.36 5.22
CA ALA A 49 -4.76 -12.87 5.22
C ALA A 49 -4.94 -11.63 4.31
N TRP A 50 -3.95 -10.70 4.28
CA TRP A 50 -3.96 -9.58 3.32
C TRP A 50 -3.87 -10.06 1.87
N GLU A 51 -3.01 -11.03 1.59
CA GLU A 51 -2.85 -11.58 0.25
C GLU A 51 -4.12 -12.31 -0.24
N LEU A 52 -4.84 -12.98 0.67
CA LEU A 52 -6.15 -13.56 0.36
C LEU A 52 -7.21 -12.49 0.11
N LEU A 53 -7.27 -11.43 0.94
CA LEU A 53 -8.17 -10.29 0.72
C LEU A 53 -7.98 -9.68 -0.68
N TYR A 54 -6.74 -9.46 -1.11
CA TYR A 54 -6.43 -8.88 -2.42
C TYR A 54 -6.90 -9.74 -3.59
N ARG A 55 -7.03 -11.05 -3.40
CA ARG A 55 -7.42 -12.00 -4.46
C ARG A 55 -8.90 -12.36 -4.43
N LEU A 56 -9.46 -12.50 -3.26
CA LEU A 56 -10.83 -12.98 -3.06
C LEU A 56 -11.84 -11.84 -2.94
N GLU A 57 -11.44 -10.74 -2.30
CA GLU A 57 -12.31 -9.58 -2.04
C GLU A 57 -11.66 -8.25 -2.47
N PRO A 58 -11.18 -8.14 -3.73
CA PRO A 58 -10.42 -6.98 -4.19
C PRO A 58 -11.22 -5.67 -4.18
N GLU A 59 -12.54 -5.73 -4.41
CA GLU A 59 -13.43 -4.57 -4.32
C GLU A 59 -13.60 -4.09 -2.87
N LEU A 60 -13.63 -4.98 -1.89
CA LEU A 60 -13.64 -4.62 -0.48
C LEU A 60 -12.36 -3.87 -0.09
N TYR A 61 -11.20 -4.39 -0.53
CA TYR A 61 -9.93 -3.68 -0.37
C TYR A 61 -9.93 -2.32 -1.08
N ASP A 62 -10.49 -2.24 -2.28
CA ASP A 62 -10.53 -0.98 -3.04
C ASP A 62 -11.36 0.10 -2.34
N ARG A 63 -12.48 -0.26 -1.74
CA ARG A 63 -13.31 0.66 -0.94
C ARG A 63 -12.51 1.22 0.25
N LEU A 64 -11.79 0.37 0.97
CA LEU A 64 -10.90 0.79 2.04
C LEU A 64 -9.81 1.73 1.52
N ALA A 65 -9.10 1.33 0.46
CA ALA A 65 -7.99 2.09 -0.11
C ALA A 65 -8.44 3.47 -0.64
N CYS A 66 -9.64 3.58 -1.21
CA CYS A 66 -10.21 4.85 -1.67
C CYS A 66 -10.61 5.77 -0.53
N ALA A 67 -11.03 5.22 0.63
CA ALA A 67 -11.43 6.00 1.79
C ALA A 67 -10.22 6.60 2.55
N GLU A 68 -9.08 5.91 2.55
CA GLU A 68 -7.84 6.32 3.23
C GLU A 68 -6.96 7.20 2.32
N ARG A 69 -7.35 8.46 2.12
CA ARG A 69 -6.61 9.38 1.24
C ARG A 69 -5.27 9.80 1.82
N LEU A 70 -4.28 9.99 0.93
CA LEU A 70 -2.97 10.52 1.30
C LEU A 70 -3.06 12.01 1.66
N HIS A 71 -2.21 12.45 2.60
CA HIS A 71 -2.09 13.87 2.91
C HIS A 71 -1.54 14.62 1.68
N PRO A 72 -2.13 15.77 1.27
CA PRO A 72 -1.68 16.51 0.09
C PRO A 72 -0.20 16.90 0.13
N GLY A 73 0.35 17.14 1.32
CA GLY A 73 1.77 17.43 1.53
C GLY A 73 2.68 16.28 1.13
N VAL A 74 2.26 15.01 1.32
CA VAL A 74 3.02 13.83 0.90
C VAL A 74 3.18 13.82 -0.63
N VAL A 75 2.06 13.95 -1.34
CA VAL A 75 2.08 14.00 -2.80
C VAL A 75 2.81 15.25 -3.28
N GLY A 76 2.61 16.40 -2.58
CA GLY A 76 3.26 17.67 -2.85
C GLY A 76 4.78 17.63 -2.77
N TRP A 77 5.31 16.83 -1.84
CA TRP A 77 6.73 16.66 -1.58
C TRP A 77 7.45 15.84 -2.65
N LEU A 78 6.78 14.89 -3.28
CA LEU A 78 7.39 14.07 -4.33
C LEU A 78 7.96 14.94 -5.44
N PRO A 79 9.15 14.60 -5.99
CA PRO A 79 9.79 15.38 -7.04
C PRO A 79 8.82 15.65 -8.22
N ARG A 80 8.83 16.88 -8.75
CA ARG A 80 7.95 17.28 -9.87
C ARG A 80 8.61 17.12 -11.24
N ASP A 81 9.92 17.31 -11.29
CA ASP A 81 10.69 17.32 -12.53
C ASP A 81 11.26 15.93 -12.85
N VAL A 82 10.44 14.91 -12.65
CA VAL A 82 10.79 13.51 -12.96
C VAL A 82 9.83 12.98 -14.03
N ASP A 83 10.38 12.30 -15.03
CA ASP A 83 9.61 11.74 -16.14
C ASP A 83 9.23 10.27 -15.88
N ARG A 84 10.14 9.50 -15.28
CA ARG A 84 9.98 8.05 -15.11
C ARG A 84 9.81 7.67 -13.64
N ILE A 85 8.62 7.20 -13.32
CA ILE A 85 8.28 6.75 -11.97
C ILE A 85 8.00 5.26 -12.01
N ALA A 86 8.58 4.49 -11.09
CA ALA A 86 8.19 3.13 -10.79
C ALA A 86 7.44 3.11 -9.45
N GLU A 87 6.21 2.64 -9.45
CA GLU A 87 5.42 2.39 -8.24
C GLU A 87 5.38 0.89 -7.97
N VAL A 88 5.88 0.46 -6.80
CA VAL A 88 5.95 -0.95 -6.40
C VAL A 88 4.90 -1.24 -5.34
N GLY A 89 4.04 -2.23 -5.59
CA GLY A 89 2.85 -2.49 -4.77
C GLY A 89 1.75 -1.47 -5.04
N ALA A 90 1.40 -1.24 -6.32
CA ALA A 90 0.45 -0.22 -6.72
C ALA A 90 -0.99 -0.48 -6.23
N GLY A 91 -1.33 -1.73 -5.90
CA GLY A 91 -2.66 -2.11 -5.45
C GLY A 91 -3.74 -1.75 -6.46
N THR A 92 -4.78 -1.09 -5.98
CA THR A 92 -5.87 -0.55 -6.81
C THR A 92 -5.65 0.89 -7.25
N GLY A 93 -4.44 1.47 -6.99
CA GLY A 93 -4.01 2.76 -7.53
C GLY A 93 -4.19 3.97 -6.63
N ARG A 94 -4.18 3.81 -5.30
CA ARG A 94 -4.26 4.95 -4.35
C ARG A 94 -3.24 6.03 -4.68
N LEU A 95 -1.96 5.66 -4.82
CA LEU A 95 -0.89 6.60 -5.16
C LEU A 95 -0.81 6.82 -6.67
N THR A 96 -1.02 5.78 -7.50
CA THR A 96 -0.98 5.89 -8.96
C THR A 96 -1.85 7.04 -9.46
N MET A 97 -3.09 7.14 -8.98
CA MET A 97 -4.04 8.19 -9.41
C MET A 97 -3.54 9.59 -9.05
N GLU A 98 -2.93 9.77 -7.88
CA GLU A 98 -2.32 11.05 -7.46
C GLU A 98 -1.09 11.44 -8.32
N LEU A 99 -0.30 10.43 -8.75
CA LEU A 99 0.86 10.65 -9.61
C LEU A 99 0.45 11.09 -11.02
N ILE A 100 -0.61 10.54 -11.56
CA ILE A 100 -1.12 10.85 -12.91
C ILE A 100 -1.66 12.25 -13.00
N GLU A 101 -2.37 12.73 -11.99
CA GLU A 101 -2.88 14.13 -11.93
C GLU A 101 -1.74 15.15 -12.08
N ARG A 102 -0.50 14.75 -11.86
CA ARG A 102 0.71 15.56 -12.06
C ARG A 102 1.35 15.42 -13.45
N GLY A 103 0.73 14.69 -14.35
CA GLY A 103 1.18 14.54 -15.74
C GLY A 103 2.38 13.61 -15.94
N ARG A 104 2.68 12.73 -14.99
CA ARG A 104 3.86 11.86 -15.01
C ARG A 104 3.59 10.52 -15.70
N ARG A 105 4.65 9.87 -16.17
CA ARG A 105 4.61 8.49 -16.68
C ARG A 105 4.94 7.55 -15.55
N VAL A 106 4.06 6.59 -15.29
CA VAL A 106 4.19 5.64 -14.19
C VAL A 106 4.23 4.20 -14.72
N VAL A 107 5.17 3.40 -14.22
CA VAL A 107 5.08 1.96 -14.30
C VAL A 107 4.60 1.45 -12.94
N ALA A 108 3.38 0.95 -12.91
CA ALA A 108 2.72 0.43 -11.72
C ALA A 108 2.91 -1.09 -11.64
N VAL A 109 3.70 -1.54 -10.67
CA VAL A 109 4.01 -2.96 -10.42
C VAL A 109 3.11 -3.49 -9.31
N GLU A 110 2.37 -4.57 -9.58
CA GLU A 110 1.43 -5.16 -8.62
C GLU A 110 1.33 -6.69 -8.85
N PRO A 111 1.52 -7.54 -7.85
CA PRO A 111 1.45 -8.99 -8.02
C PRO A 111 0.01 -9.51 -8.18
N ALA A 112 -0.98 -8.97 -7.46
CA ALA A 112 -2.34 -9.48 -7.45
C ALA A 112 -3.10 -9.11 -8.74
N LEU A 113 -3.45 -10.10 -9.56
CA LEU A 113 -4.21 -9.88 -10.80
C LEU A 113 -5.54 -9.14 -10.58
N PRO A 114 -6.36 -9.45 -9.55
CA PRO A 114 -7.61 -8.74 -9.31
C PRO A 114 -7.39 -7.24 -9.03
N LEU A 115 -6.38 -6.86 -8.26
CA LEU A 115 -6.06 -5.46 -7.99
C LEU A 115 -5.60 -4.73 -9.27
N ARG A 116 -4.75 -5.37 -10.10
CA ARG A 116 -4.37 -4.81 -11.42
C ARG A 116 -5.57 -4.57 -12.33
N ARG A 117 -6.60 -5.44 -12.28
CA ARG A 117 -7.84 -5.26 -13.06
C ARG A 117 -8.61 -4.02 -12.61
N ILE A 118 -8.72 -3.81 -11.30
CA ILE A 118 -9.36 -2.60 -10.74
C ILE A 118 -8.58 -1.36 -11.15
N LEU A 119 -7.26 -1.36 -10.98
CA LEU A 119 -6.41 -0.23 -11.39
C LEU A 119 -6.58 0.11 -12.86
N ARG A 120 -6.50 -0.89 -13.77
CA ARG A 120 -6.71 -0.66 -15.21
C ARG A 120 -8.09 -0.09 -15.53
N ARG A 121 -9.14 -0.56 -14.85
CA ARG A 121 -10.51 -0.02 -14.99
C ARG A 121 -10.58 1.45 -14.58
N LYS A 122 -9.95 1.83 -13.47
CA LYS A 122 -9.88 3.24 -13.02
C LYS A 122 -9.12 4.12 -14.02
N LEU A 123 -7.98 3.64 -14.51
CA LEU A 123 -7.18 4.36 -15.51
C LEU A 123 -7.93 4.57 -16.82
N ALA A 124 -8.67 3.58 -17.28
CA ALA A 124 -9.50 3.70 -18.46
C ALA A 124 -10.63 4.71 -18.27
N ALA A 125 -11.32 4.67 -17.11
CA ALA A 125 -12.37 5.62 -16.77
C ALA A 125 -11.87 7.07 -16.69
N ALA A 126 -10.66 7.27 -16.17
CA ALA A 126 -10.00 8.57 -16.06
C ALA A 126 -9.30 9.02 -17.36
N ARG A 127 -9.31 8.21 -18.42
CA ARG A 127 -8.62 8.46 -19.70
C ARG A 127 -7.10 8.65 -19.57
N HIS A 128 -6.47 7.93 -18.64
CA HIS A 128 -5.03 8.02 -18.36
C HIS A 128 -4.27 6.74 -18.71
N GLY A 129 -4.86 5.85 -19.49
CA GLY A 129 -4.26 4.56 -19.84
C GLY A 129 -2.96 4.64 -20.61
N ASP A 130 -2.68 5.74 -21.29
CA ASP A 130 -1.45 6.03 -22.03
C ASP A 130 -0.28 6.47 -21.14
N ARG A 131 -0.57 6.94 -19.93
CA ARG A 131 0.43 7.45 -18.96
C ARG A 131 0.90 6.40 -17.95
N VAL A 132 0.13 5.33 -17.79
CA VAL A 132 0.41 4.30 -16.79
C VAL A 132 0.48 2.93 -17.43
N ARG A 133 1.64 2.29 -17.27
CA ARG A 133 1.82 0.88 -17.63
C ARG A 133 1.67 0.02 -16.38
N VAL A 134 0.58 -0.75 -16.29
CA VAL A 134 0.32 -1.68 -15.18
C VAL A 134 0.88 -3.06 -15.52
N ILE A 135 1.86 -3.52 -14.73
CA ILE A 135 2.56 -4.80 -14.96
C ILE A 135 2.50 -5.71 -13.74
N HIS A 136 2.67 -7.00 -13.97
CA HIS A 136 2.88 -8.00 -12.94
C HIS A 136 4.32 -7.97 -12.44
N GLY A 137 4.53 -8.03 -11.12
CA GLY A 137 5.84 -8.15 -10.50
C GLY A 137 5.70 -8.22 -8.99
N PHE A 138 6.75 -8.68 -8.33
CA PHE A 138 6.85 -8.80 -6.88
C PHE A 138 7.86 -7.79 -6.34
N PHE A 139 7.82 -7.53 -5.04
CA PHE A 139 8.76 -6.61 -4.38
C PHE A 139 10.22 -7.02 -4.54
N ASP A 140 10.50 -8.32 -4.41
CA ASP A 140 11.83 -8.92 -4.47
C ASP A 140 12.28 -9.27 -5.89
N GLN A 141 11.45 -8.98 -6.90
CA GLN A 141 11.72 -9.21 -8.31
C GLN A 141 10.91 -8.21 -9.17
N VAL A 142 11.35 -6.97 -9.16
CA VAL A 142 10.73 -5.91 -9.95
C VAL A 142 11.13 -6.08 -11.41
N PRO A 143 10.18 -6.29 -12.36
CA PRO A 143 10.48 -6.60 -13.76
C PRO A 143 10.83 -5.34 -14.56
N LEU A 144 11.78 -4.57 -14.07
CA LEU A 144 12.33 -3.37 -14.69
C LEU A 144 13.85 -3.45 -14.71
N PRO A 145 14.51 -2.85 -15.72
CA PRO A 145 15.97 -2.74 -15.76
C PRO A 145 16.52 -1.94 -14.57
N ASP A 146 17.82 -2.09 -14.34
CA ASP A 146 18.56 -1.22 -13.41
C ASP A 146 18.51 0.23 -13.88
N ASP A 147 18.58 1.16 -12.96
CA ASP A 147 18.76 2.60 -13.20
C ASP A 147 17.72 3.24 -14.14
N VAL A 148 16.51 2.67 -14.25
CA VAL A 148 15.52 3.11 -15.24
C VAL A 148 14.60 4.21 -14.75
N ALA A 149 14.40 4.36 -13.44
CA ALA A 149 13.43 5.30 -12.86
C ALA A 149 14.13 6.47 -12.14
N ASP A 150 13.58 7.68 -12.30
CA ASP A 150 13.99 8.87 -11.57
C ASP A 150 13.50 8.86 -10.12
N LEU A 151 12.31 8.27 -9.94
CA LEU A 151 11.63 8.10 -8.66
C LEU A 151 11.06 6.69 -8.57
N VAL A 152 11.38 5.99 -7.48
CA VAL A 152 10.78 4.70 -7.15
C VAL A 152 9.98 4.85 -5.86
N VAL A 153 8.71 4.49 -5.88
CA VAL A 153 7.80 4.69 -4.73
C VAL A 153 7.07 3.42 -4.37
N ALA A 154 6.74 3.29 -3.08
CA ALA A 154 5.76 2.34 -2.57
C ALA A 154 4.90 3.02 -1.52
N CYS A 155 3.60 2.66 -1.45
CA CYS A 155 2.67 3.26 -0.51
C CYS A 155 2.05 2.20 0.40
N SER A 156 2.34 2.28 1.71
CA SER A 156 1.76 1.38 2.75
C SER A 156 1.95 -0.12 2.50
N ALA A 157 2.97 -0.48 1.71
CA ALA A 157 3.17 -1.83 1.22
C ALA A 157 4.41 -2.53 1.81
N PHE A 158 5.39 -1.75 2.33
CA PHE A 158 6.66 -2.29 2.80
C PHE A 158 6.69 -2.52 4.30
N THR A 159 7.13 -3.72 4.69
CA THR A 159 7.47 -4.11 6.07
C THR A 159 8.80 -4.87 6.09
N PRO A 160 9.44 -5.12 7.24
CA PRO A 160 10.62 -5.98 7.34
C PRO A 160 10.37 -7.43 6.92
N SER A 161 9.12 -7.87 6.83
CA SER A 161 8.77 -9.22 6.41
C SER A 161 9.14 -9.46 4.94
N PRO A 162 9.80 -10.59 4.60
CA PRO A 162 10.10 -10.93 3.20
C PRO A 162 8.88 -10.99 2.30
N GLY A 163 7.72 -11.45 2.78
CA GLY A 163 6.47 -11.47 2.02
C GLY A 163 5.93 -10.08 1.68
N HIS A 164 6.34 -9.04 2.42
CA HIS A 164 5.97 -7.64 2.18
C HIS A 164 7.20 -6.75 1.90
N GLY A 165 8.08 -7.22 1.07
CA GLY A 165 9.25 -6.49 0.60
C GLY A 165 10.55 -6.86 1.32
N GLY A 166 10.65 -6.63 2.61
CA GLY A 166 11.87 -6.88 3.38
C GLY A 166 13.11 -6.22 2.79
N GLU A 167 14.28 -6.79 3.07
CA GLU A 167 15.56 -6.32 2.54
C GLU A 167 15.62 -6.45 1.01
N ALA A 168 15.15 -7.59 0.48
CA ALA A 168 15.17 -7.85 -0.96
C ALA A 168 14.34 -6.81 -1.73
N GLY A 169 13.18 -6.44 -1.19
CA GLY A 169 12.34 -5.42 -1.82
C GLY A 169 12.97 -4.03 -1.82
N LEU A 170 13.63 -3.62 -0.73
CA LEU A 170 14.36 -2.34 -0.71
C LEU A 170 15.53 -2.35 -1.71
N THR A 171 16.27 -3.46 -1.79
CA THR A 171 17.35 -3.64 -2.77
C THR A 171 16.82 -3.51 -4.19
N GLU A 172 15.69 -4.13 -4.51
CA GLU A 172 15.08 -4.01 -5.84
C GLU A 172 14.61 -2.59 -6.15
N MET A 173 13.99 -1.89 -5.20
CA MET A 173 13.62 -0.49 -5.39
C MET A 173 14.84 0.40 -5.64
N GLU A 174 15.94 0.20 -4.89
CA GLU A 174 17.20 0.92 -5.07
C GLU A 174 17.87 0.55 -6.42
N ARG A 175 17.83 -0.72 -6.86
CA ARG A 175 18.35 -1.17 -8.16
C ARG A 175 17.63 -0.50 -9.34
N VAL A 176 16.30 -0.41 -9.29
CA VAL A 176 15.49 0.19 -10.37
C VAL A 176 15.65 1.70 -10.43
N CYS A 177 16.00 2.34 -9.30
CA CYS A 177 16.20 3.77 -9.20
C CYS A 177 17.58 4.16 -9.72
N ARG A 178 17.65 5.12 -10.66
CA ARG A 178 18.93 5.59 -11.20
C ARG A 178 19.79 6.27 -10.15
N PRO A 179 21.13 6.35 -10.35
CA PRO A 179 21.99 7.22 -9.56
C PRO A 179 21.47 8.66 -9.51
N GLY A 180 21.50 9.29 -8.34
CA GLY A 180 20.91 10.61 -8.10
C GLY A 180 19.37 10.63 -8.05
N GLY A 181 18.71 9.50 -8.27
CA GLY A 181 17.26 9.35 -8.14
C GLY A 181 16.81 9.23 -6.69
N CYS A 182 15.51 9.11 -6.48
CA CYS A 182 14.89 9.04 -5.16
C CYS A 182 14.05 7.77 -4.98
N VAL A 183 14.26 7.07 -3.88
CA VAL A 183 13.39 5.99 -3.41
C VAL A 183 12.55 6.52 -2.26
N ALA A 184 11.22 6.36 -2.30
CA ALA A 184 10.33 6.84 -1.25
C ALA A 184 9.29 5.78 -0.83
N ILE A 185 9.21 5.53 0.48
CA ILE A 185 8.22 4.67 1.11
C ILE A 185 7.20 5.59 1.78
N ILE A 186 6.02 5.70 1.20
CA ILE A 186 4.92 6.53 1.69
C ILE A 186 4.13 5.76 2.73
N TRP A 187 3.75 6.44 3.82
CA TRP A 187 3.03 5.86 4.94
C TRP A 187 3.73 4.62 5.50
N PRO A 188 4.98 4.77 5.96
CA PRO A 188 5.79 3.66 6.41
C PRO A 188 5.26 3.05 7.72
N ASN A 189 5.14 1.72 7.75
CA ASN A 189 4.71 1.01 8.96
C ASN A 189 5.87 0.81 9.97
N HIS A 190 7.12 0.74 9.47
CA HIS A 190 8.32 0.43 10.27
C HIS A 190 9.42 1.47 10.04
N LEU A 191 9.19 2.69 10.51
CA LEU A 191 10.10 3.82 10.28
C LEU A 191 11.51 3.58 10.83
N ALA A 192 11.65 2.99 12.03
CA ALA A 192 12.94 2.72 12.63
C ALA A 192 13.79 1.77 11.76
N TRP A 193 13.15 0.75 11.15
CA TRP A 193 13.81 -0.18 10.23
C TRP A 193 14.31 0.51 8.95
N LEU A 194 13.53 1.42 8.38
CA LEU A 194 13.93 2.21 7.21
C LEU A 194 15.05 3.21 7.56
N THR A 195 14.94 3.89 8.71
CA THR A 195 15.96 4.84 9.18
C THR A 195 17.32 4.17 9.38
N ALA A 196 17.35 2.94 9.93
CA ALA A 196 18.57 2.16 10.07
C ALA A 196 19.25 1.81 8.72
N ARG A 197 18.53 1.96 7.59
CA ARG A 197 19.01 1.73 6.21
C ARG A 197 19.29 3.04 5.44
N GLY A 198 19.40 4.14 6.17
CA GLY A 198 19.74 5.44 5.60
C GLY A 198 18.56 6.21 5.00
N TYR A 199 17.32 5.75 5.20
CA TYR A 199 16.15 6.51 4.81
C TYR A 199 15.92 7.67 5.79
N ARG A 200 15.69 8.86 5.28
CA ARG A 200 15.28 10.04 6.04
C ARG A 200 13.74 10.08 6.12
N HIS A 201 13.23 10.70 7.17
CA HIS A 201 11.79 10.81 7.39
C HIS A 201 11.30 12.25 7.27
N VAL A 202 10.12 12.40 6.66
CA VAL A 202 9.39 13.65 6.65
C VAL A 202 7.91 13.39 6.96
N SER A 203 7.29 14.28 7.72
CA SER A 203 5.88 14.20 8.11
C SER A 203 5.21 15.56 7.97
N PHE A 204 3.96 15.56 7.56
CA PHE A 204 3.17 16.78 7.33
C PHE A 204 2.13 16.92 8.44
N PRO A 205 2.02 18.12 9.08
CA PRO A 205 1.07 18.34 10.15
C PRO A 205 -0.36 18.52 9.62
N GLY A 206 -1.32 18.30 10.49
CA GLY A 206 -2.73 18.54 10.23
C GLY A 206 -3.62 17.36 10.59
N PRO A 207 -4.91 17.61 10.87
CA PRO A 207 -5.89 16.57 11.11
C PRO A 207 -6.20 15.84 9.80
N MET A 208 -6.37 14.51 9.89
CA MET A 208 -6.78 13.68 8.76
C MET A 208 -7.93 12.76 9.15
N SER A 209 -8.74 12.43 8.18
CA SER A 209 -9.88 11.54 8.37
C SER A 209 -9.99 10.58 7.21
N VAL A 210 -10.48 9.37 7.49
CA VAL A 210 -10.97 8.45 6.46
C VAL A 210 -12.34 8.94 6.01
N GLU A 211 -12.56 9.02 4.70
CA GLU A 211 -13.83 9.50 4.12
C GLU A 211 -14.53 8.36 3.37
N PHE A 212 -15.60 7.84 3.98
CA PHE A 212 -16.43 6.81 3.39
C PHE A 212 -17.53 7.42 2.51
N GLY A 213 -18.06 6.64 1.56
CA GLY A 213 -19.12 7.09 0.65
C GLY A 213 -20.44 7.37 1.38
N SER A 214 -20.73 6.61 2.45
CA SER A 214 -21.91 6.78 3.31
C SER A 214 -21.61 6.43 4.76
N HIS A 215 -22.55 6.73 5.67
CA HIS A 215 -22.48 6.27 7.06
C HIS A 215 -22.54 4.74 7.16
N ASP A 216 -23.42 4.10 6.38
CA ASP A 216 -23.55 2.64 6.37
C ASP A 216 -22.26 1.97 5.90
N GLU A 217 -21.62 2.51 4.88
CA GLU A 217 -20.30 2.05 4.43
C GLU A 217 -19.23 2.25 5.50
N ALA A 218 -19.26 3.38 6.22
CA ALA A 218 -18.33 3.62 7.32
C ALA A 218 -18.48 2.57 8.43
N VAL A 219 -19.71 2.21 8.78
CA VAL A 219 -19.98 1.16 9.78
C VAL A 219 -19.53 -0.20 9.26
N GLU A 220 -19.92 -0.58 8.04
CA GLU A 220 -19.56 -1.86 7.41
C GLU A 220 -18.04 -2.06 7.36
N LEU A 221 -17.31 -1.08 6.80
CA LEU A 221 -15.84 -1.18 6.69
C LEU A 221 -15.15 -1.11 8.06
N ALA A 222 -15.71 -0.35 9.01
CA ALA A 222 -15.15 -0.31 10.35
C ALA A 222 -15.33 -1.63 11.08
N GLU A 223 -16.47 -2.31 10.96
CA GLU A 223 -16.69 -3.64 11.54
C GLU A 223 -15.65 -4.66 11.03
N ILE A 224 -15.21 -4.51 9.80
CA ILE A 224 -14.23 -5.40 9.17
C ILE A 224 -12.79 -4.99 9.54
N PHE A 225 -12.42 -3.72 9.38
CA PHE A 225 -11.02 -3.25 9.44
C PHE A 225 -10.67 -2.51 10.74
N TYR A 226 -11.68 -1.95 11.45
CA TYR A 226 -11.51 -1.12 12.65
C TYR A 226 -12.57 -1.45 13.70
N PRO A 227 -12.72 -2.72 14.12
CA PRO A 227 -13.85 -3.16 14.95
C PRO A 227 -13.95 -2.39 16.28
N GLN A 228 -12.81 -1.93 16.83
CA GLN A 228 -12.77 -1.11 18.04
C GLN A 228 -13.45 0.26 17.87
N ALA A 229 -13.52 0.80 16.64
CA ALA A 229 -14.13 2.08 16.33
C ALA A 229 -15.59 1.98 15.84
N ALA A 230 -16.02 0.81 15.38
CA ALA A 230 -17.32 0.63 14.72
C ALA A 230 -18.51 1.09 15.57
N GLY A 231 -18.49 0.79 16.88
CA GLY A 231 -19.53 1.21 17.80
C GLY A 231 -19.62 2.74 17.96
N GLU A 232 -18.51 3.44 18.00
CA GLU A 232 -18.47 4.91 18.08
C GLU A 232 -18.92 5.54 16.75
N ILE A 233 -18.47 5.02 15.63
CA ILE A 233 -18.87 5.46 14.27
C ILE A 233 -20.40 5.38 14.14
N ARG A 234 -21.00 4.25 14.54
CA ARG A 234 -22.45 4.06 14.53
C ARG A 234 -23.20 5.05 15.38
N ARG A 235 -22.74 5.27 16.63
CA ARG A 235 -23.42 6.21 17.55
C ARG A 235 -23.34 7.65 17.08
N ARG A 236 -22.22 8.06 16.45
CA ARG A 236 -22.00 9.44 16.02
C ARG A 236 -22.53 9.75 14.64
N GLY A 237 -22.97 8.77 13.87
CA GLY A 237 -23.41 8.95 12.51
C GLY A 237 -22.27 9.39 11.56
N TRP A 238 -21.03 9.05 11.88
CA TRP A 238 -19.87 9.50 11.12
C TRP A 238 -19.76 8.83 9.75
N ARG A 239 -19.57 9.65 8.73
CA ARG A 239 -19.09 9.24 7.40
C ARG A 239 -17.62 9.63 7.20
N LYS A 240 -17.20 10.70 7.88
CA LYS A 240 -15.81 11.16 7.94
C LYS A 240 -15.26 10.88 9.33
N VAL A 241 -14.34 9.91 9.42
CA VAL A 241 -13.84 9.38 10.68
C VAL A 241 -12.39 9.82 10.90
N PRO A 242 -12.07 10.54 12.01
CA PRO A 242 -10.68 10.87 12.30
C PRO A 242 -9.80 9.62 12.43
N PHE A 243 -8.57 9.65 11.90
CA PHE A 243 -7.64 8.53 12.01
C PHE A 243 -7.33 8.14 13.45
N GLU A 244 -7.32 9.12 14.35
CA GLU A 244 -7.13 8.90 15.78
C GLU A 244 -8.24 8.01 16.38
N ALA A 245 -9.48 8.17 15.93
CA ALA A 245 -10.60 7.33 16.37
C ALA A 245 -10.49 5.88 15.85
N LEU A 246 -9.79 5.68 14.73
CA LEU A 246 -9.51 4.35 14.18
C LEU A 246 -8.29 3.68 14.84
N GLY A 247 -7.54 4.41 15.68
CA GLY A 247 -6.34 3.90 16.34
C GLY A 247 -5.17 3.64 15.40
N ILE A 248 -5.16 4.25 14.21
CA ILE A 248 -4.08 4.12 13.21
C ILE A 248 -3.44 5.46 12.89
N ASN A 249 -2.16 5.43 12.50
CA ASN A 249 -1.48 6.63 12.03
C ASN A 249 -2.05 7.06 10.66
N PRO A 250 -2.30 8.37 10.46
CA PRO A 250 -2.73 8.86 9.16
C PRO A 250 -1.62 8.79 8.10
N PRO A 251 -1.98 8.68 6.81
CA PRO A 251 -1.04 8.65 5.68
C PRO A 251 -0.47 10.05 5.37
N ARG A 252 0.29 10.61 6.31
CA ARG A 252 0.83 11.97 6.28
C ARG A 252 2.35 12.05 6.32
N ASP A 253 3.04 10.93 6.13
CA ASP A 253 4.49 10.87 6.22
C ASP A 253 5.07 9.94 5.14
N LEU A 254 6.38 10.07 4.94
CA LEU A 254 7.16 9.20 4.09
C LEU A 254 8.59 9.06 4.61
N ALA A 255 9.22 7.93 4.29
CA ALA A 255 10.64 7.72 4.42
C ALA A 255 11.27 7.72 3.02
N PHE A 256 12.41 8.39 2.83
CA PHE A 256 13.05 8.52 1.52
C PHE A 256 14.56 8.43 1.57
N LYS A 257 15.15 8.00 0.47
CA LYS A 257 16.59 7.93 0.25
C LYS A 257 16.91 8.44 -1.15
N VAL A 258 17.81 9.41 -1.25
CA VAL A 258 18.39 9.83 -2.54
C VAL A 258 19.63 8.99 -2.75
N LEU A 259 19.71 8.30 -3.87
CA LEU A 259 20.86 7.47 -4.20
C LEU A 259 22.06 8.34 -4.59
N ALA A 260 23.28 7.87 -4.29
CA ALA A 260 24.49 8.54 -4.71
C ALA A 260 24.55 8.67 -6.25
N PRO A 261 25.12 9.77 -6.78
CA PRO A 261 25.33 9.95 -8.22
C PRO A 261 26.23 8.90 -8.82
#